data_37687326f6273982ce8abd28e6d1d483
#
_entry.id   37687326f6273982ce8abd28e6d1d483
#
_cell.length_a   1.000
_cell.length_b   1.000
_cell.length_c   1.000
_cell.angle_alpha   90.00
_cell.angle_beta   90.00
_cell.angle_gamma   90.00
#
_symmetry.space_group_name_H-M   'P 1'
#
loop_
_entity.id
_entity.type
_entity.pdbx_description
1 polymer ?
#
loop_
_entity_poly.entity_id
_entity_poly.type
_entity_poly.pdbx_seq_one_letter_code
_entity_poly.pdbx_strand_id
1 'polypeptide(L)'
;MSDDRKYRQRGYQESDRDRKPRPKPAGPGGPPPRGDRPEGPRTPNLMPTREVIRCAKCGAEVSAPYGYDNRCAKCGVETHTCGQCTYFDPGARFQCMQPVSERIAVKDAKNGCTLWEPRKTVERATHSAPTDSARRAFDDLFK
;
A
#
# COMPACT_ATOMS: atom_id res chain seq x y z
N MET A 1 -5.57 -35.24 -38.67
CA MET A 1 -6.80 -34.46 -38.96
C MET A 1 -6.88 -33.33 -37.96
N SER A 2 -6.58 -32.17 -38.45
CA SER A 2 -6.31 -30.95 -37.73
C SER A 2 -7.60 -30.23 -37.37
N ASP A 3 -7.76 -29.92 -36.11
CA ASP A 3 -8.87 -29.08 -35.67
C ASP A 3 -8.34 -27.78 -35.06
N ASP A 4 -7.82 -26.97 -35.95
CA ASP A 4 -7.18 -25.70 -35.68
C ASP A 4 -8.12 -24.55 -36.08
N ARG A 5 -9.26 -24.41 -35.39
CA ARG A 5 -10.18 -23.28 -35.67
C ARG A 5 -11.06 -22.89 -34.50
N LYS A 6 -10.49 -22.40 -33.42
CA LYS A 6 -11.38 -21.93 -32.36
C LYS A 6 -11.20 -20.51 -31.84
N TYR A 7 -10.30 -19.71 -32.35
CA TYR A 7 -10.28 -18.29 -31.93
C TYR A 7 -9.89 -17.35 -33.07
N ARG A 8 -10.82 -17.10 -34.02
CA ARG A 8 -10.77 -15.85 -34.81
C ARG A 8 -11.43 -14.75 -33.98
N GLN A 9 -10.64 -13.85 -33.42
CA GLN A 9 -11.16 -12.58 -32.91
C GLN A 9 -11.73 -11.77 -34.08
N ARG A 10 -13.04 -11.85 -34.25
CA ARG A 10 -13.82 -10.97 -35.14
C ARG A 10 -14.20 -9.71 -34.36
N GLY A 11 -13.30 -8.82 -34.14
CA GLY A 11 -13.68 -7.63 -33.38
C GLY A 11 -12.94 -6.34 -33.68
N TYR A 12 -11.87 -6.41 -34.47
CA TYR A 12 -11.03 -5.22 -34.63
C TYR A 12 -10.65 -4.82 -36.08
N GLN A 13 -11.27 -5.42 -37.09
CA GLN A 13 -10.90 -5.15 -38.50
C GLN A 13 -11.92 -4.39 -39.33
N GLU A 14 -13.01 -3.90 -38.72
CA GLU A 14 -14.09 -3.30 -39.52
C GLU A 14 -14.26 -1.77 -39.36
N SER A 15 -13.40 -1.12 -38.61
CA SER A 15 -13.57 0.32 -38.33
C SER A 15 -12.60 1.27 -39.04
N ASP A 16 -11.68 0.78 -39.88
CA ASP A 16 -10.69 1.67 -40.50
C ASP A 16 -11.10 2.23 -41.89
N ARG A 17 -12.21 1.76 -42.46
CA ARG A 17 -12.65 2.23 -43.78
C ARG A 17 -13.59 3.43 -43.76
N ASP A 18 -14.19 3.76 -42.63
CA ASP A 18 -15.12 4.90 -42.49
C ASP A 18 -14.65 6.00 -41.53
N ARG A 19 -13.40 6.02 -41.14
CA ARG A 19 -12.88 7.18 -40.43
C ARG A 19 -12.70 8.34 -41.42
N LYS A 20 -13.70 9.23 -41.47
CA LYS A 20 -13.51 10.58 -41.97
C LYS A 20 -12.21 11.14 -41.35
N PRO A 21 -11.30 11.68 -42.17
CA PRO A 21 -10.06 12.27 -41.69
C PRO A 21 -10.39 13.28 -40.60
N ARG A 22 -9.94 13.07 -39.39
CA ARG A 22 -10.03 14.05 -38.31
C ARG A 22 -9.34 15.32 -38.82
N PRO A 23 -9.98 16.50 -38.73
CA PRO A 23 -9.31 17.73 -39.03
C PRO A 23 -8.03 17.79 -38.20
N LYS A 24 -6.90 18.02 -38.87
CA LYS A 24 -5.61 18.22 -38.22
C LYS A 24 -5.79 19.37 -37.24
N PRO A 25 -5.37 19.23 -35.97
CA PRO A 25 -5.39 20.33 -35.04
C PRO A 25 -4.59 21.48 -35.66
N ALA A 26 -5.22 22.64 -35.76
CA ALA A 26 -4.58 23.87 -36.23
C ALA A 26 -3.28 24.09 -35.43
N GLY A 27 -2.26 24.46 -36.13
CA GLY A 27 -0.85 24.54 -35.79
C GLY A 27 -0.41 25.09 -34.43
N PRO A 28 0.88 25.31 -34.23
CA PRO A 28 1.55 25.31 -32.93
C PRO A 28 1.20 26.53 -32.06
N GLY A 29 0.03 26.47 -31.47
CA GLY A 29 -0.20 27.19 -30.23
C GLY A 29 0.33 26.29 -29.14
N GLY A 30 1.52 26.56 -28.61
CA GLY A 30 2.04 25.88 -27.44
C GLY A 30 1.00 25.94 -26.32
N PRO A 31 1.02 24.96 -25.38
CA PRO A 31 0.11 25.01 -24.23
C PRO A 31 0.25 26.38 -23.58
N PRO A 32 -0.86 27.05 -23.23
CA PRO A 32 -0.80 28.34 -22.57
C PRO A 32 0.11 28.26 -21.35
N PRO A 33 0.93 29.29 -21.10
CA PRO A 33 1.80 29.28 -19.92
C PRO A 33 0.96 28.99 -18.69
N ARG A 34 1.41 28.04 -17.85
CA ARG A 34 0.72 27.58 -16.63
C ARG A 34 0.58 28.67 -15.55
N GLY A 35 0.58 29.96 -15.96
CA GLY A 35 0.72 31.06 -15.04
C GLY A 35 -0.50 31.53 -14.27
N ASP A 36 -1.73 31.23 -14.68
CA ASP A 36 -2.89 31.91 -14.09
C ASP A 36 -4.14 31.03 -13.98
N ARG A 37 -3.97 29.74 -13.73
CA ARG A 37 -5.09 29.00 -13.17
C ARG A 37 -5.20 29.38 -11.70
N PRO A 38 -6.30 29.99 -11.26
CA PRO A 38 -6.56 30.09 -9.83
C PRO A 38 -6.45 28.68 -9.28
N GLU A 39 -5.53 28.48 -8.33
CA GLU A 39 -5.44 27.20 -7.62
C GLU A 39 -6.85 26.93 -7.07
N GLY A 40 -7.57 26.00 -7.70
CA GLY A 40 -8.82 25.54 -7.16
C GLY A 40 -8.59 25.10 -5.70
N PRO A 41 -9.62 25.13 -4.87
CA PRO A 41 -9.45 24.79 -3.46
C PRO A 41 -8.70 23.47 -3.39
N ARG A 42 -7.49 23.51 -2.82
CA ARG A 42 -6.70 22.30 -2.56
C ARG A 42 -7.59 21.41 -1.70
N THR A 43 -8.03 20.31 -2.24
CA THR A 43 -8.72 19.31 -1.42
C THR A 43 -7.82 19.04 -0.23
N PRO A 44 -8.22 19.39 1.00
CA PRO A 44 -7.41 19.14 2.17
C PRO A 44 -7.10 17.64 2.16
N ASN A 45 -5.86 17.29 2.46
CA ASN A 45 -5.46 15.89 2.57
C ASN A 45 -6.19 15.31 3.80
N LEU A 46 -7.44 14.91 3.58
CA LEU A 46 -8.39 14.52 4.62
C LEU A 46 -8.02 13.22 5.33
N MET A 47 -6.95 12.57 4.87
CA MET A 47 -6.51 11.30 5.45
C MET A 47 -5.01 11.34 5.71
N PRO A 48 -4.56 11.87 6.84
CA PRO A 48 -3.17 11.74 7.23
C PRO A 48 -2.82 10.26 7.35
N THR A 49 -1.69 9.89 6.77
CA THR A 49 -1.12 8.56 6.92
C THR A 49 -0.08 8.57 8.02
N ARG A 50 -0.02 7.51 8.80
CA ARG A 50 1.02 7.30 9.80
C ARG A 50 1.72 5.96 9.58
N GLU A 51 3.01 5.91 9.83
CA GLU A 51 3.75 4.67 9.86
C GLU A 51 3.63 4.04 11.24
N VAL A 52 3.22 2.79 11.28
CA VAL A 52 3.10 2.00 12.50
C VAL A 52 3.82 0.68 12.35
N ILE A 53 4.32 0.14 13.43
CA ILE A 53 4.86 -1.21 13.48
C ILE A 53 3.88 -2.07 14.26
N ARG A 54 3.45 -3.17 13.64
CA ARG A 54 2.53 -4.11 14.27
C ARG A 54 3.22 -5.41 14.60
N CYS A 55 2.89 -5.94 15.76
CA CYS A 55 3.37 -7.25 16.18
C CYS A 55 2.88 -8.33 15.21
N ALA A 56 3.78 -9.12 14.64
CA ALA A 56 3.45 -10.19 13.70
C ALA A 56 2.54 -11.27 14.32
N LYS A 57 2.58 -11.45 15.64
CA LYS A 57 1.79 -12.47 16.35
C LYS A 57 0.38 -12.00 16.71
N CYS A 58 0.24 -10.80 17.26
CA CYS A 58 -1.06 -10.35 17.81
C CYS A 58 -1.63 -9.10 17.13
N GLY A 59 -0.92 -8.50 16.15
CA GLY A 59 -1.36 -7.31 15.45
C GLY A 59 -1.35 -6.02 16.26
N ALA A 60 -0.98 -6.05 17.53
CA ALA A 60 -0.93 -4.84 18.35
C ALA A 60 0.20 -3.91 17.88
N GLU A 61 -0.01 -2.61 18.04
CA GLU A 61 1.01 -1.62 17.76
C GLU A 61 2.17 -1.77 18.73
N VAL A 62 3.39 -1.76 18.18
CA VAL A 62 4.63 -1.83 18.95
C VAL A 62 5.22 -0.43 19.00
N SER A 63 5.47 0.06 20.22
CA SER A 63 6.03 1.40 20.41
C SER A 63 7.56 1.40 20.30
N ALA A 64 8.12 2.51 19.83
CA ALA A 64 9.56 2.74 19.87
C ALA A 64 10.08 2.84 21.33
N PRO A 65 11.36 2.53 21.58
CA PRO A 65 12.42 2.20 20.64
C PRO A 65 12.38 0.72 20.17
N TYR A 66 12.71 0.50 18.89
CA TYR A 66 12.77 -0.85 18.31
C TYR A 66 14.16 -1.43 18.48
N GLY A 67 14.43 -1.98 19.64
CA GLY A 67 15.72 -2.57 19.98
C GLY A 67 15.72 -4.09 19.97
N TYR A 68 16.91 -4.64 20.16
CA TYR A 68 17.12 -6.09 20.24
C TYR A 68 16.29 -6.75 21.36
N ASP A 69 16.13 -6.11 22.50
CA ASP A 69 15.39 -6.63 23.65
C ASP A 69 13.94 -6.18 23.73
N ASN A 70 13.43 -5.56 22.69
CA ASN A 70 12.07 -5.09 22.70
C ASN A 70 11.06 -6.23 22.60
N ARG A 71 9.95 -6.10 23.37
CA ARG A 71 8.86 -7.06 23.41
C ARG A 71 7.52 -6.38 23.16
N CYS A 72 6.61 -7.11 22.57
CA CYS A 72 5.24 -6.64 22.41
C CYS A 72 4.57 -6.49 23.76
N ALA A 73 4.07 -5.29 24.07
CA ALA A 73 3.40 -5.01 25.33
C ALA A 73 2.12 -5.85 25.54
N LYS A 74 1.46 -6.27 24.45
CA LYS A 74 0.21 -7.03 24.52
C LYS A 74 0.42 -8.54 24.71
N CYS A 75 1.32 -9.15 23.95
CA CYS A 75 1.49 -10.62 23.96
C CYS A 75 2.86 -11.07 24.48
N GLY A 76 3.75 -10.16 24.88
CA GLY A 76 5.06 -10.47 25.45
C GLY A 76 6.07 -11.07 24.47
N VAL A 77 5.70 -11.28 23.21
CA VAL A 77 6.60 -11.88 22.23
C VAL A 77 7.73 -10.91 21.88
N GLU A 78 8.90 -11.46 21.66
CA GLU A 78 10.07 -10.69 21.21
C GLU A 78 9.85 -10.16 19.81
N THR A 79 10.23 -8.92 19.56
CA THR A 79 9.98 -8.25 18.28
C THR A 79 11.16 -8.37 17.31
N HIS A 80 12.37 -8.64 17.81
CA HIS A 80 13.56 -8.82 16.98
C HIS A 80 13.61 -10.24 16.38
N THR A 81 12.66 -10.53 15.48
CA THR A 81 12.48 -11.82 14.81
C THR A 81 12.43 -11.66 13.31
N CYS A 82 12.71 -12.72 12.55
CA CYS A 82 12.59 -12.69 11.10
C CYS A 82 11.14 -12.37 10.65
N GLY A 83 10.13 -12.92 11.33
CA GLY A 83 8.73 -12.66 11.03
C GLY A 83 8.31 -11.19 11.16
N GLN A 84 9.03 -10.43 11.99
CA GLN A 84 8.82 -8.98 12.17
C GLN A 84 9.68 -8.11 11.25
N CYS A 85 10.59 -8.71 10.49
CA CYS A 85 11.54 -8.01 9.64
C CYS A 85 10.92 -7.57 8.30
N THR A 86 11.30 -6.41 7.81
CA THR A 86 10.91 -5.90 6.48
C THR A 86 11.39 -6.82 5.36
N TYR A 87 12.56 -7.43 5.53
CA TYR A 87 13.20 -8.27 4.52
C TYR A 87 12.78 -9.75 4.56
N PHE A 88 11.80 -10.10 5.38
CA PHE A 88 11.28 -11.45 5.43
C PHE A 88 10.44 -11.77 4.20
N ASP A 89 10.89 -12.76 3.42
CA ASP A 89 10.19 -13.29 2.25
C ASP A 89 10.25 -14.82 2.27
N PRO A 90 9.10 -15.50 2.42
CA PRO A 90 9.05 -16.97 2.44
C PRO A 90 9.58 -17.64 1.16
N GLY A 91 9.54 -16.95 0.01
CA GLY A 91 9.99 -17.45 -1.27
C GLY A 91 11.49 -17.27 -1.54
N ALA A 92 12.16 -16.40 -0.78
CA ALA A 92 13.57 -16.12 -0.95
C ALA A 92 14.47 -17.19 -0.33
N ARG A 93 15.75 -17.23 -0.80
CA ARG A 93 16.76 -18.07 -0.16
C ARG A 93 16.88 -17.73 1.33
N PHE A 94 16.87 -18.74 2.16
CA PHE A 94 16.86 -18.58 3.64
C PHE A 94 15.67 -17.76 4.18
N GLN A 95 14.66 -17.52 3.36
CA GLN A 95 13.49 -16.68 3.67
C GLN A 95 13.85 -15.23 4.01
N CYS A 96 14.85 -14.69 3.33
CA CYS A 96 15.34 -13.33 3.54
C CYS A 96 15.75 -12.71 2.20
N MET A 97 15.34 -11.48 1.95
CA MET A 97 15.74 -10.71 0.76
C MET A 97 17.18 -10.14 0.89
N GLN A 98 17.75 -10.16 2.08
CA GLN A 98 19.13 -9.71 2.31
C GLN A 98 20.14 -10.84 2.12
N PRO A 99 21.38 -10.54 1.75
CA PRO A 99 22.45 -11.52 1.55
C PRO A 99 22.97 -12.04 2.90
N VAL A 100 22.14 -12.84 3.57
CA VAL A 100 22.54 -13.49 4.83
C VAL A 100 23.42 -14.71 4.54
N SER A 101 24.49 -14.87 5.29
CA SER A 101 25.44 -15.98 5.14
C SER A 101 24.89 -17.29 5.70
N GLU A 102 24.04 -17.22 6.71
CA GLU A 102 23.53 -18.38 7.45
C GLU A 102 22.02 -18.34 7.60
N ARG A 103 21.40 -19.52 7.55
CA ARG A 103 19.97 -19.67 7.73
C ARG A 103 19.59 -19.62 9.21
N ILE A 104 18.71 -18.70 9.59
CA ILE A 104 18.07 -18.71 10.91
C ILE A 104 16.93 -19.75 10.85
N ALA A 105 17.07 -20.80 11.66
CA ALA A 105 16.13 -21.94 11.63
C ALA A 105 14.72 -21.56 12.11
N VAL A 106 14.62 -20.82 13.21
CA VAL A 106 13.34 -20.43 13.82
C VAL A 106 13.09 -18.96 13.53
N LYS A 107 12.11 -18.67 12.65
CA LYS A 107 11.84 -17.30 12.18
C LYS A 107 11.10 -16.44 13.19
N ASP A 108 10.37 -17.06 14.09
CA ASP A 108 9.57 -16.37 15.11
C ASP A 108 10.32 -16.22 16.46
N ALA A 109 11.50 -16.83 16.58
CA ALA A 109 12.36 -16.64 17.74
C ALA A 109 13.26 -15.41 17.57
N LYS A 110 13.63 -14.82 18.71
CA LYS A 110 14.62 -13.76 18.78
C LYS A 110 15.92 -14.21 18.11
N ASN A 111 16.47 -13.33 17.29
CA ASN A 111 17.73 -13.59 16.59
C ASN A 111 18.64 -12.35 16.60
N GLY A 112 19.94 -12.59 16.43
CA GLY A 112 20.96 -11.54 16.42
C GLY A 112 21.27 -10.96 15.04
N CYS A 113 20.30 -10.94 14.12
CA CYS A 113 20.53 -10.44 12.77
C CYS A 113 20.86 -8.94 12.77
N THR A 114 22.03 -8.57 12.27
CA THR A 114 22.49 -7.18 12.17
C THR A 114 21.79 -6.39 11.06
N LEU A 115 21.18 -7.10 10.08
CA LEU A 115 20.44 -6.53 8.96
C LEU A 115 18.94 -6.42 9.27
N TRP A 116 18.56 -6.66 10.52
CA TRP A 116 17.15 -6.61 10.90
C TRP A 116 16.61 -5.18 10.88
N GLU A 117 15.45 -5.03 10.26
CA GLU A 117 14.70 -3.78 10.21
C GLU A 117 13.22 -4.05 10.46
N PRO A 118 12.57 -3.31 11.38
CA PRO A 118 11.19 -3.57 11.72
C PRO A 118 10.26 -3.27 10.54
N ARG A 119 9.30 -4.16 10.29
CA ARG A 119 8.30 -3.97 9.24
C ARG A 119 7.35 -2.84 9.59
N LYS A 120 7.41 -1.79 8.79
CA LYS A 120 6.52 -0.64 8.89
C LYS A 120 5.29 -0.84 8.02
N THR A 121 4.14 -0.52 8.56
CA THR A 121 2.86 -0.51 7.85
C THR A 121 2.33 0.90 7.82
N VAL A 122 1.90 1.36 6.65
CA VAL A 122 1.27 2.68 6.49
C VAL A 122 -0.22 2.55 6.75
N GLU A 123 -0.71 3.22 7.77
CA GLU A 123 -2.12 3.27 8.10
C GLU A 123 -2.69 4.65 7.80
N ARG A 124 -3.90 4.65 7.27
CA ARG A 124 -4.67 5.88 7.12
C ARG A 124 -5.34 6.20 8.46
N ALA A 125 -5.13 7.40 8.95
CA ALA A 125 -5.82 7.87 10.12
C ALA A 125 -7.30 8.17 9.76
N THR A 126 -8.14 7.14 9.79
CA THR A 126 -9.60 7.28 9.60
C THR A 126 -10.31 7.75 10.87
N HIS A 127 -9.60 8.44 11.76
CA HIS A 127 -10.18 8.93 13.01
C HIS A 127 -11.01 10.20 12.74
N SER A 128 -12.20 9.96 12.23
CA SER A 128 -13.33 10.79 12.65
C SER A 128 -13.90 10.11 13.88
N ALA A 129 -13.47 10.48 15.07
CA ALA A 129 -14.28 10.20 16.24
C ALA A 129 -15.68 10.74 15.91
N PRO A 130 -16.76 9.93 15.94
CA PRO A 130 -18.08 10.46 15.72
C PRO A 130 -18.30 11.51 16.79
N THR A 131 -18.38 12.77 16.37
CA THR A 131 -18.72 13.84 17.29
C THR A 131 -20.11 13.52 17.81
N ASP A 132 -20.32 13.66 19.11
CA ASP A 132 -21.65 13.41 19.72
C ASP A 132 -22.76 14.18 19.00
N SER A 133 -22.42 15.31 18.37
CA SER A 133 -23.32 16.08 17.52
C SER A 133 -23.74 15.31 16.25
N ALA A 134 -22.86 14.57 15.62
CA ALA A 134 -23.19 13.78 14.42
C ALA A 134 -24.11 12.58 14.76
N ARG A 135 -23.87 11.95 15.92
CA ARG A 135 -24.77 10.90 16.44
C ARG A 135 -26.16 11.45 16.73
N ARG A 136 -26.26 12.58 17.43
CA ARG A 136 -27.55 13.21 17.73
C ARG A 136 -28.29 13.61 16.46
N ALA A 137 -27.60 14.20 15.49
CA ALA A 137 -28.19 14.55 14.20
C ALA A 137 -28.71 13.32 13.44
N PHE A 138 -28.03 12.20 13.54
CA PHE A 138 -28.50 10.94 12.96
C PHE A 138 -29.70 10.36 13.69
N ASP A 139 -29.69 10.35 15.01
CA ASP A 139 -30.81 9.86 15.83
C ASP A 139 -32.08 10.69 15.66
N ASP A 140 -31.94 12.00 15.40
CA ASP A 140 -33.08 12.92 15.18
C ASP A 140 -33.75 12.70 13.82
N LEU A 141 -33.08 12.07 12.84
CA LEU A 141 -33.67 11.72 11.54
C LEU A 141 -34.64 10.53 11.61
N PHE A 142 -34.60 9.76 12.69
CA PHE A 142 -35.44 8.56 12.86
C PHE A 142 -36.50 8.71 13.98
N LYS A 143 -36.74 9.90 14.47
CA LYS A 143 -37.89 10.25 15.28
C LYS A 143 -38.98 10.84 14.43
#